data_2e50c0fb911b7abafefe3ddedcf671bb
#
_entry.id   2e50c0fb911b7abafefe3ddedcf671bb
#
_cell.length_a   1.000
_cell.length_b   1.000
_cell.length_c   1.000
_cell.angle_alpha   90.00
_cell.angle_beta   90.00
_cell.angle_gamma   90.00
#
_symmetry.space_group_name_H-M   'P 1'
#
loop_
_entity.id
_entity.type
_entity.pdbx_description
1 polymer ?
#
loop_
_entity_poly.entity_id
_entity_poly.type
_entity_poly.pdbx_seq_one_letter_code
_entity_poly.pdbx_strand_id
1 'polypeptide(L)'
;VKRVMAEKEWGNTSRLAFCGASGKTLPAYAELEKKFENNPYFLYNYAAILLENKQYEESLTVALQCRKYWADYDLEILFGETYYAQEQYAKAIEHFQTAAYMCPAKFTPPYRMYRVYKEMERKEKADSLAREILRKEIKIPSREIDRIKTELMLEMDNKDS
;
A
#
# COMPACT_ATOMS: atom_id res chain seq x y z
N VAL A 1 -11.43 24.77 -20.49
CA VAL A 1 -10.01 25.02 -20.79
C VAL A 1 -9.16 24.80 -19.53
N LYS A 2 -9.34 25.52 -18.40
CA LYS A 2 -8.52 25.40 -17.18
C LYS A 2 -8.48 24.00 -16.57
N ARG A 3 -9.61 23.27 -16.54
CA ARG A 3 -9.68 21.89 -16.01
C ARG A 3 -8.91 20.92 -16.89
N VAL A 4 -9.05 21.00 -18.20
CA VAL A 4 -8.33 20.15 -19.16
C VAL A 4 -6.80 20.35 -19.06
N MET A 5 -6.36 21.59 -18.85
CA MET A 5 -4.94 21.89 -18.64
C MET A 5 -4.45 21.28 -17.33
N ALA A 6 -5.20 21.35 -16.24
CA ALA A 6 -4.85 20.73 -14.96
C ALA A 6 -4.80 19.20 -15.04
N GLU A 7 -5.76 18.56 -15.72
CA GLU A 7 -5.76 17.10 -15.95
C GLU A 7 -4.53 16.65 -16.76
N LYS A 8 -4.14 17.42 -17.77
CA LYS A 8 -2.94 17.15 -18.57
C LYS A 8 -1.66 17.32 -17.76
N GLU A 9 -1.60 18.35 -16.92
CA GLU A 9 -0.50 18.60 -15.99
C GLU A 9 -0.38 17.46 -14.98
N TRP A 10 -1.48 17.03 -14.34
CA TRP A 10 -1.51 15.88 -13.46
C TRP A 10 -1.05 14.60 -14.15
N GLY A 11 -1.55 14.31 -15.36
CA GLY A 11 -1.12 13.14 -16.13
C GLY A 11 0.38 13.11 -16.41
N ASN A 12 0.99 14.24 -16.71
CA ASN A 12 2.43 14.35 -16.89
C ASN A 12 3.20 14.15 -15.55
N THR A 13 2.73 14.80 -14.50
CA THR A 13 3.32 14.71 -13.15
C THR A 13 3.25 13.30 -12.60
N SER A 14 2.10 12.63 -12.75
CA SER A 14 1.90 11.24 -12.34
C SER A 14 2.85 10.28 -13.06
N ARG A 15 3.02 10.47 -14.37
CA ARG A 15 3.97 9.66 -15.16
C ARG A 15 5.42 9.85 -14.71
N LEU A 16 5.84 11.09 -14.42
CA LEU A 16 7.17 11.37 -13.89
C LEU A 16 7.40 10.74 -12.51
N ALA A 17 6.40 10.82 -11.62
CA ALA A 17 6.45 10.17 -10.32
C ALA A 17 6.63 8.66 -10.45
N PHE A 18 5.84 8.03 -11.32
CA PHE A 18 5.90 6.59 -11.59
C PHE A 18 7.25 6.14 -12.18
N CYS A 19 7.95 7.02 -12.88
CA CYS A 19 9.32 6.78 -13.41
C CYS A 19 10.42 7.01 -12.36
N GLY A 20 10.11 7.07 -11.07
CA GLY A 20 11.11 7.19 -9.99
C GLY A 20 11.48 8.63 -9.62
N ALA A 21 10.73 9.62 -10.09
CA ALA A 21 10.96 11.03 -9.78
C ALA A 21 9.94 11.58 -8.74
N SER A 22 9.46 10.73 -7.83
CA SER A 22 8.37 11.09 -6.88
C SER A 22 8.69 12.33 -6.04
N GLY A 23 9.91 12.48 -5.52
CA GLY A 23 10.32 13.66 -4.75
C GLY A 23 10.32 14.96 -5.54
N LYS A 24 10.57 14.90 -6.86
CA LYS A 24 10.55 16.09 -7.73
C LYS A 24 9.13 16.51 -8.11
N THR A 25 8.16 15.63 -7.96
CA THR A 25 6.77 15.88 -8.35
C THR A 25 5.90 16.38 -7.20
N LEU A 26 6.36 16.28 -5.94
CA LEU A 26 5.62 16.76 -4.76
C LEU A 26 5.12 18.21 -4.86
N PRO A 27 5.93 19.21 -5.27
CA PRO A 27 5.44 20.59 -5.39
C PRO A 27 4.28 20.72 -6.38
N ALA A 28 4.35 20.00 -7.51
CA ALA A 28 3.29 20.02 -8.52
C ALA A 28 1.99 19.36 -8.00
N TYR A 29 2.10 18.29 -7.20
CA TYR A 29 0.93 17.70 -6.55
C TYR A 29 0.30 18.66 -5.55
N ALA A 30 1.09 19.35 -4.73
CA ALA A 30 0.58 20.33 -3.78
C ALA A 30 -0.13 21.51 -4.47
N GLU A 31 0.36 21.98 -5.62
CA GLU A 31 -0.30 23.03 -6.43
C GLU A 31 -1.62 22.53 -7.05
N LEU A 32 -1.67 21.26 -7.43
CA LEU A 32 -2.86 20.65 -8.05
C LEU A 32 -3.92 20.23 -7.02
N GLU A 33 -3.58 20.06 -5.75
CA GLU A 33 -4.47 19.57 -4.70
C GLU A 33 -5.80 20.32 -4.65
N LYS A 34 -5.78 21.66 -4.64
CA LYS A 34 -7.00 22.49 -4.62
C LYS A 34 -7.88 22.31 -5.84
N LYS A 35 -7.30 21.92 -6.99
CA LYS A 35 -8.03 21.68 -8.22
C LYS A 35 -8.69 20.31 -8.25
N PHE A 36 -8.14 19.35 -7.50
CA PHE A 36 -8.54 17.94 -7.48
C PHE A 36 -8.92 17.43 -6.09
N GLU A 37 -9.27 18.33 -5.17
CA GLU A 37 -9.59 18.01 -3.75
C GLU A 37 -10.70 16.96 -3.57
N ASN A 38 -11.55 16.78 -4.59
CA ASN A 38 -12.66 15.82 -4.59
C ASN A 38 -12.44 14.67 -5.59
N ASN A 39 -11.25 14.53 -6.16
CA ASN A 39 -10.93 13.47 -7.10
C ASN A 39 -10.19 12.34 -6.39
N PRO A 40 -10.84 11.17 -6.15
CA PRO A 40 -10.23 10.10 -5.38
C PRO A 40 -8.96 9.52 -6.02
N TYR A 41 -8.88 9.48 -7.36
CA TYR A 41 -7.68 8.97 -8.05
C TYR A 41 -6.49 9.90 -7.86
N PHE A 42 -6.73 11.22 -7.89
CA PHE A 42 -5.68 12.19 -7.60
C PHE A 42 -5.23 12.08 -6.15
N LEU A 43 -6.17 12.07 -5.21
CA LEU A 43 -5.88 12.00 -3.78
C LEU A 43 -5.13 10.71 -3.41
N TYR A 44 -5.54 9.56 -3.97
CA TYR A 44 -4.83 8.30 -3.78
C TYR A 44 -3.37 8.39 -4.28
N ASN A 45 -3.16 8.86 -5.51
CA ASN A 45 -1.82 9.00 -6.08
C ASN A 45 -0.97 9.98 -5.26
N TYR A 46 -1.55 11.09 -4.82
CA TYR A 46 -0.84 12.07 -4.00
C TYR A 46 -0.42 11.47 -2.65
N ALA A 47 -1.33 10.79 -1.96
CA ALA A 47 -1.02 10.10 -0.71
C ALA A 47 0.09 9.04 -0.88
N ALA A 48 0.07 8.29 -1.97
CA ALA A 48 1.11 7.31 -2.27
C ALA A 48 2.49 7.95 -2.47
N ILE A 49 2.54 9.08 -3.20
CA ILE A 49 3.78 9.84 -3.41
C ILE A 49 4.30 10.45 -2.10
N LEU A 50 3.41 10.94 -1.25
CA LEU A 50 3.77 11.42 0.09
C LEU A 50 4.38 10.32 0.94
N LEU A 51 3.78 9.11 0.92
CA LEU A 51 4.33 7.93 1.60
C LEU A 51 5.73 7.58 1.09
N GLU A 52 5.95 7.52 -0.23
CA GLU A 52 7.27 7.25 -0.82
C GLU A 52 8.32 8.27 -0.39
N ASN A 53 7.92 9.53 -0.19
CA ASN A 53 8.78 10.60 0.28
C ASN A 53 8.83 10.73 1.81
N LYS A 54 8.32 9.74 2.55
CA LYS A 54 8.34 9.66 4.01
C LYS A 54 7.58 10.79 4.72
N GLN A 55 6.66 11.45 4.01
CA GLN A 55 5.74 12.45 4.56
C GLN A 55 4.46 11.75 5.05
N TYR A 56 4.60 10.97 6.13
CA TYR A 56 3.59 10.03 6.58
C TYR A 56 2.31 10.69 7.07
N GLU A 57 2.40 11.78 7.84
CA GLU A 57 1.24 12.49 8.38
C GLU A 57 0.42 13.14 7.26
N GLU A 58 1.09 13.75 6.31
CA GLU A 58 0.45 14.33 5.13
C GLU A 58 -0.19 13.24 4.27
N SER A 59 0.50 12.11 4.08
CA SER A 59 -0.04 10.94 3.38
C SER A 59 -1.35 10.45 4.02
N LEU A 60 -1.38 10.30 5.36
CA LEU A 60 -2.60 9.91 6.08
C LEU A 60 -3.72 10.95 5.92
N THR A 61 -3.39 12.24 5.98
CA THR A 61 -4.36 13.32 5.82
C THR A 61 -5.03 13.26 4.46
N VAL A 62 -4.23 13.15 3.39
CA VAL A 62 -4.74 13.06 2.00
C VAL A 62 -5.49 11.74 1.78
N ALA A 63 -5.01 10.63 2.33
CA ALA A 63 -5.69 9.34 2.25
C ALA A 63 -7.05 9.36 2.97
N LEU A 64 -7.16 10.02 4.12
CA LEU A 64 -8.45 10.23 4.82
C LEU A 64 -9.42 11.08 4.00
N GLN A 65 -8.92 12.08 3.27
CA GLN A 65 -9.74 12.85 2.34
C GLN A 65 -10.21 11.98 1.17
N CYS A 66 -9.32 11.16 0.61
CA CYS A 66 -9.66 10.19 -0.44
C CYS A 66 -10.77 9.25 0.01
N ARG A 67 -10.73 8.74 1.25
CA ARG A 67 -11.72 7.81 1.83
C ARG A 67 -13.15 8.34 1.81
N LYS A 68 -13.36 9.65 1.82
CA LYS A 68 -14.70 10.26 1.72
C LYS A 68 -15.38 9.98 0.38
N TYR A 69 -14.60 9.74 -0.67
CA TYR A 69 -15.08 9.55 -2.03
C TYR A 69 -14.88 8.14 -2.55
N TRP A 70 -13.91 7.44 -2.01
CA TRP A 70 -13.51 6.12 -2.45
C TRP A 70 -12.88 5.32 -1.32
N ALA A 71 -13.51 4.23 -0.95
CA ALA A 71 -13.02 3.30 0.07
C ALA A 71 -12.89 1.93 -0.57
N ASP A 72 -11.67 1.51 -0.85
CA ASP A 72 -11.38 0.23 -1.47
C ASP A 72 -10.14 -0.45 -0.90
N TYR A 73 -9.82 -1.60 -1.48
CA TYR A 73 -8.68 -2.44 -1.15
C TYR A 73 -7.34 -1.68 -1.21
N ASP A 74 -7.08 -0.94 -2.29
CA ASP A 74 -5.79 -0.28 -2.49
C ASP A 74 -5.57 0.84 -1.48
N LEU A 75 -6.64 1.55 -1.11
CA LEU A 75 -6.59 2.58 -0.08
C LEU A 75 -6.31 1.98 1.31
N GLU A 76 -6.89 0.82 1.64
CA GLU A 76 -6.58 0.13 2.89
C GLU A 76 -5.12 -0.36 2.93
N ILE A 77 -4.58 -0.85 1.81
CA ILE A 77 -3.15 -1.16 1.70
C ILE A 77 -2.30 0.09 1.95
N LEU A 78 -2.64 1.23 1.35
CA LEU A 78 -1.91 2.49 1.53
C LEU A 78 -1.89 2.93 3.00
N PHE A 79 -3.02 2.87 3.70
CA PHE A 79 -3.06 3.14 5.15
C PHE A 79 -2.16 2.19 5.92
N GLY A 80 -2.27 0.89 5.66
CA GLY A 80 -1.45 -0.13 6.31
C GLY A 80 0.05 0.11 6.13
N GLU A 81 0.49 0.42 4.89
CA GLU A 81 1.89 0.73 4.58
C GLU A 81 2.35 2.01 5.28
N THR A 82 1.50 3.04 5.34
CA THR A 82 1.86 4.31 6.00
C THR A 82 2.01 4.11 7.50
N TYR A 83 1.09 3.39 8.15
CA TYR A 83 1.20 3.06 9.57
C TYR A 83 2.38 2.13 9.86
N TYR A 84 2.67 1.18 8.96
CA TYR A 84 3.85 0.33 9.08
C TYR A 84 5.15 1.15 9.05
N ALA A 85 5.25 2.11 8.11
CA ALA A 85 6.41 2.99 8.01
C ALA A 85 6.60 3.91 9.23
N GLN A 86 5.53 4.18 9.98
CA GLN A 86 5.56 4.89 11.26
C GLN A 86 5.76 3.96 12.47
N GLU A 87 6.00 2.67 12.25
CA GLU A 87 6.11 1.65 13.30
C GLU A 87 4.83 1.49 14.15
N GLN A 88 3.69 2.00 13.67
CA GLN A 88 2.38 1.83 14.30
C GLN A 88 1.77 0.49 13.91
N TYR A 89 2.43 -0.59 14.29
CA TYR A 89 2.16 -1.95 13.83
C TYR A 89 0.72 -2.44 14.07
N ALA A 90 0.12 -2.08 15.19
CA ALA A 90 -1.26 -2.47 15.50
C ALA A 90 -2.24 -1.90 14.46
N LYS A 91 -2.12 -0.61 14.12
CA LYS A 91 -2.96 0.02 13.10
C LYS A 91 -2.67 -0.52 11.70
N ALA A 92 -1.39 -0.79 11.38
CA ALA A 92 -1.02 -1.41 10.12
C ALA A 92 -1.73 -2.76 9.93
N ILE A 93 -1.75 -3.61 10.96
CA ILE A 93 -2.46 -4.91 10.94
C ILE A 93 -3.96 -4.72 10.73
N GLU A 94 -4.61 -3.77 11.40
CA GLU A 94 -6.04 -3.48 11.24
C GLU A 94 -6.40 -3.15 9.78
N HIS A 95 -5.60 -2.29 9.14
CA HIS A 95 -5.82 -1.93 7.75
C HIS A 95 -5.54 -3.07 6.78
N PHE A 96 -4.45 -3.83 6.97
CA PHE A 96 -4.18 -5.01 6.16
C PHE A 96 -5.25 -6.10 6.35
N GLN A 97 -5.78 -6.26 7.56
CA GLN A 97 -6.89 -7.18 7.83
C GLN A 97 -8.16 -6.74 7.09
N THR A 98 -8.47 -5.45 7.09
CA THR A 98 -9.59 -4.88 6.33
C THR A 98 -9.42 -5.14 4.84
N ALA A 99 -8.23 -4.90 4.28
CA ALA A 99 -7.92 -5.21 2.89
C ALA A 99 -8.07 -6.72 2.57
N ALA A 100 -7.68 -7.61 3.50
CA ALA A 100 -7.86 -9.04 3.35
C ALA A 100 -9.34 -9.45 3.30
N TYR A 101 -10.19 -8.80 4.09
CA TYR A 101 -11.64 -9.02 4.05
C TYR A 101 -12.27 -8.50 2.75
N MET A 102 -11.83 -7.34 2.26
CA MET A 102 -12.32 -6.80 0.98
C MET A 102 -11.97 -7.69 -0.21
N CYS A 103 -10.77 -8.23 -0.23
CA CYS A 103 -10.25 -9.04 -1.32
C CYS A 103 -9.59 -10.34 -0.83
N PRO A 104 -10.38 -11.35 -0.39
CA PRO A 104 -9.86 -12.58 0.20
C PRO A 104 -8.92 -13.38 -0.72
N ALA A 105 -9.06 -13.22 -2.04
CA ALA A 105 -8.21 -13.92 -3.02
C ALA A 105 -6.79 -13.35 -3.11
N LYS A 106 -6.57 -12.11 -2.67
CA LYS A 106 -5.26 -11.45 -2.73
C LYS A 106 -4.27 -12.04 -1.71
N PHE A 107 -3.01 -12.08 -2.07
CA PHE A 107 -1.89 -12.56 -1.25
C PHE A 107 -1.16 -11.43 -0.51
N THR A 108 -1.23 -10.23 -1.04
CA THR A 108 -0.53 -9.03 -0.50
C THR A 108 -0.91 -8.72 0.96
N PRO A 109 -2.21 -8.64 1.36
CA PRO A 109 -2.53 -8.27 2.73
C PRO A 109 -2.02 -9.26 3.78
N PRO A 110 -2.26 -10.59 3.67
CA PRO A 110 -1.72 -11.53 4.64
C PRO A 110 -0.18 -11.56 4.64
N TYR A 111 0.48 -11.38 3.49
CA TYR A 111 1.93 -11.26 3.45
C TYR A 111 2.44 -9.99 4.16
N ARG A 112 1.73 -8.85 4.03
CA ARG A 112 2.06 -7.63 4.78
C ARG A 112 1.91 -7.84 6.29
N MET A 113 0.82 -8.46 6.74
CA MET A 113 0.65 -8.82 8.16
C MET A 113 1.75 -9.76 8.65
N TYR A 114 2.15 -10.75 7.86
CA TYR A 114 3.29 -11.62 8.17
C TYR A 114 4.57 -10.80 8.45
N ARG A 115 4.91 -9.86 7.57
CA ARG A 115 6.07 -8.97 7.77
C ARG A 115 5.95 -8.14 9.04
N VAL A 116 4.77 -7.57 9.32
CA VAL A 116 4.52 -6.81 10.56
C VAL A 116 4.74 -7.70 11.78
N TYR A 117 4.24 -8.93 11.79
CA TYR A 117 4.46 -9.85 12.93
C TYR A 117 5.93 -10.25 13.10
N LYS A 118 6.70 -10.32 12.02
CA LYS A 118 8.16 -10.51 12.10
C LYS A 118 8.85 -9.34 12.81
N GLU A 119 8.55 -8.10 12.40
CA GLU A 119 9.10 -6.88 13.05
C GLU A 119 8.71 -6.79 14.53
N MET A 120 7.50 -7.24 14.87
CA MET A 120 7.04 -7.32 16.26
C MET A 120 7.62 -8.50 17.04
N GLU A 121 8.48 -9.31 16.45
CA GLU A 121 9.03 -10.56 17.02
C GLU A 121 7.94 -11.57 17.45
N ARG A 122 6.74 -11.50 16.87
CA ARG A 122 5.63 -12.41 17.12
C ARG A 122 5.72 -13.67 16.25
N LYS A 123 6.75 -14.47 16.52
CA LYS A 123 7.13 -15.65 15.71
C LYS A 123 5.98 -16.62 15.46
N GLU A 124 5.23 -16.99 16.48
CA GLU A 124 4.11 -17.94 16.34
C GLU A 124 3.03 -17.44 15.36
N LYS A 125 2.68 -16.14 15.44
CA LYS A 125 1.71 -15.52 14.53
C LYS A 125 2.25 -15.42 13.11
N ALA A 126 3.51 -15.03 12.95
CA ALA A 126 4.18 -14.98 11.66
C ALA A 126 4.21 -16.37 11.01
N ASP A 127 4.62 -17.41 11.73
CA ASP A 127 4.69 -18.78 11.22
C ASP A 127 3.31 -19.35 10.87
N SER A 128 2.31 -19.10 11.69
CA SER A 128 0.94 -19.51 11.41
C SER A 128 0.43 -18.89 10.10
N LEU A 129 0.67 -17.58 9.93
CA LEU A 129 0.24 -16.84 8.73
C LEU A 129 1.04 -17.26 7.49
N ALA A 130 2.34 -17.53 7.62
CA ALA A 130 3.15 -18.04 6.53
C ALA A 130 2.62 -19.39 6.00
N ARG A 131 2.28 -20.33 6.91
CA ARG A 131 1.68 -21.62 6.53
C ARG A 131 0.32 -21.44 5.85
N GLU A 132 -0.51 -20.50 6.30
CA GLU A 132 -1.78 -20.16 5.68
C GLU A 132 -1.57 -19.66 4.25
N ILE A 133 -0.66 -18.70 4.05
CA ILE A 133 -0.33 -18.16 2.72
C ILE A 133 0.19 -19.26 1.78
N LEU A 134 1.05 -20.15 2.26
CA LEU A 134 1.60 -21.24 1.46
C LEU A 134 0.53 -22.25 1.01
N ARG A 135 -0.46 -22.52 1.87
CA ARG A 135 -1.59 -23.43 1.56
C ARG A 135 -2.66 -22.78 0.69
N LYS A 136 -2.67 -21.44 0.62
CA LYS A 136 -3.69 -20.70 -0.13
C LYS A 136 -3.66 -21.05 -1.60
N GLU A 137 -4.85 -21.35 -2.16
CA GLU A 137 -5.03 -21.65 -3.58
C GLU A 137 -4.72 -20.43 -4.46
N ILE A 138 -3.98 -20.66 -5.53
CA ILE A 138 -3.67 -19.64 -6.54
C ILE A 138 -4.74 -19.71 -7.62
N LYS A 139 -5.67 -18.76 -7.63
CA LYS A 139 -6.70 -18.64 -8.67
C LYS A 139 -6.16 -18.01 -9.96
N ILE A 140 -5.33 -17.00 -9.83
CA ILE A 140 -4.70 -16.30 -10.95
C ILE A 140 -3.20 -16.19 -10.64
N PRO A 141 -2.32 -16.88 -11.36
CA PRO A 141 -0.89 -16.80 -11.16
C PRO A 141 -0.36 -15.40 -11.43
N SER A 142 0.62 -14.95 -10.63
CA SER A 142 1.33 -13.70 -10.85
C SER A 142 2.75 -13.78 -10.28
N ARG A 143 3.65 -12.99 -10.85
CA ARG A 143 5.05 -12.88 -10.36
C ARG A 143 5.12 -12.47 -8.88
N GLU A 144 4.16 -11.68 -8.41
CA GLU A 144 4.08 -11.28 -7.01
C GLU A 144 3.78 -12.49 -6.11
N ILE A 145 2.82 -13.33 -6.50
CA ILE A 145 2.47 -14.56 -5.74
C ILE A 145 3.66 -15.51 -5.71
N ASP A 146 4.31 -15.72 -6.86
CA ASP A 146 5.49 -16.58 -6.96
C ASP A 146 6.61 -16.08 -6.02
N ARG A 147 6.88 -14.78 -6.03
CA ARG A 147 7.87 -14.16 -5.13
C ARG A 147 7.51 -14.37 -3.66
N ILE A 148 6.26 -14.08 -3.27
CA ILE A 148 5.78 -14.25 -1.90
C ILE A 148 5.94 -15.70 -1.44
N LYS A 149 5.48 -16.66 -2.22
CA LYS A 149 5.57 -18.08 -1.84
C LYS A 149 7.01 -18.57 -1.79
N THR A 150 7.85 -18.18 -2.74
CA THR A 150 9.28 -18.54 -2.73
C THR A 150 9.99 -18.00 -1.50
N GLU A 151 9.78 -16.73 -1.16
CA GLU A 151 10.36 -16.11 0.04
C GLU A 151 9.94 -16.84 1.32
N LEU A 152 8.64 -17.13 1.46
CA LEU A 152 8.12 -17.83 2.63
C LEU A 152 8.64 -19.27 2.75
N MET A 153 8.77 -20.01 1.62
CA MET A 153 9.35 -21.35 1.63
C MET A 153 10.80 -21.34 2.12
N LEU A 154 11.63 -20.46 1.56
CA LEU A 154 13.04 -20.34 1.95
C LEU A 154 13.20 -19.97 3.44
N GLU A 155 12.35 -19.08 3.96
CA GLU A 155 12.41 -18.70 5.36
C GLU A 155 11.94 -19.80 6.32
N MET A 156 10.97 -20.62 5.90
CA MET A 156 10.52 -21.77 6.70
C MET A 156 11.53 -22.90 6.70
N ASP A 157 12.14 -23.24 5.56
CA ASP A 157 13.17 -24.27 5.46
C ASP A 157 14.41 -23.95 6.29
N ASN A 158 14.81 -22.68 6.35
CA ASN A 158 15.94 -22.22 7.17
C ASN A 158 15.67 -22.29 8.69
N LYS A 159 14.42 -22.41 9.12
CA LYS A 159 14.08 -22.58 10.55
C LYS A 159 14.11 -24.02 11.02
N ASP A 160 13.91 -24.96 10.09
CA ASP A 160 13.86 -26.38 10.38
C ASP A 160 15.27 -27.04 10.28
N SER A 161 16.30 -26.26 9.87
CA SER A 161 17.71 -26.65 9.76
C SER A 161 18.53 -26.19 10.95
#